data_b303baeb798692e893335ec70c68cdc3
#
_entry.id   b303baeb798692e893335ec70c68cdc3
#
_cell.length_a   1.000
_cell.length_b   1.000
_cell.length_c   1.000
_cell.angle_alpha   90.00
_cell.angle_beta   90.00
_cell.angle_gamma   90.00
#
_symmetry.space_group_name_H-M   'P 1'
#
loop_
_entity.id
_entity.type
_entity.pdbx_description
1 polymer ?
#
loop_
_entity_poly.entity_id
_entity_poly.type
_entity_poly.pdbx_seq_one_letter_code
_entity_poly.pdbx_strand_id
1 'polypeptide(L)'
;MALRYSEFPIGNFERYYRCSDYLVVLKKINDRAVFYTLQIALYHMKGFGILIIFIFNLSHSFAQNKILQKHEMYVDFDYLTATLELVSPHLFLKTELTGYSNLDTIKSYRNEIENITNYDDFWRLVNKSLITCQDGHTHILTPNVAYEKLFDSLQLSLPIKYIDGRYVVTRTFIYDNIQFESGFELVQVNDLVIDSFALSVIPFRSNMKIDVKRGIYYFDNLIFADNIIEKGYVYLTFKTNNSSEISKNFIFKESVQFVEDETIFEDSRKVEYWPEFKTLYIRIPSMNYADRKYYSGKISEVGNGKQIDKVIIDVRFNGGGSDFTWINVFRSLIADPLQLAYAIYGNETSYMTRKYKRIHGIKNLPPENIPFLNNHILQPLLKQSVTYKPYNNSLNLNCKIITVGNDYVYSSGASIFKVSSFKQDDNFYSIGTPTGTFLGSGFDGINFELPYSKIQFTIAPTIDLTNSYSISDIMQDKYDVTIFPNLNDYKIRYSYIGNVWSKDFLTNYDPYIINALKL
;
A
#
# COMPACT_ATOMS: atom_id res chain seq x y z
N MET A 1 20.39 21.85 -30.80
CA MET A 1 19.80 22.94 -30.00
C MET A 1 19.59 22.41 -28.59
N ALA A 2 20.56 22.64 -27.70
CA ALA A 2 20.60 22.03 -26.38
C ALA A 2 19.69 22.82 -25.44
N LEU A 3 18.55 22.25 -25.08
CA LEU A 3 17.69 22.77 -24.01
C LEU A 3 18.36 22.44 -22.66
N ARG A 4 18.84 23.49 -22.00
CA ARG A 4 19.25 23.41 -20.59
C ARG A 4 18.00 23.07 -19.76
N TYR A 5 18.01 21.91 -19.12
CA TYR A 5 17.03 21.56 -18.11
C TYR A 5 17.33 22.42 -16.87
N SER A 6 16.53 23.46 -16.67
CA SER A 6 16.39 24.10 -15.37
C SER A 6 15.69 23.10 -14.44
N GLU A 7 16.27 22.91 -13.27
CA GLU A 7 15.73 22.18 -12.14
C GLU A 7 14.24 22.51 -11.98
N PHE A 8 13.41 21.48 -11.77
CA PHE A 8 12.03 21.68 -11.36
C PHE A 8 12.04 22.57 -10.12
N PRO A 9 11.24 23.64 -10.06
CA PRO A 9 11.20 24.50 -8.90
C PRO A 9 10.65 23.71 -7.71
N ILE A 10 11.53 23.25 -6.84
CA ILE A 10 11.26 22.66 -5.52
C ILE A 10 10.71 23.76 -4.57
N GLY A 11 9.92 24.67 -5.10
CA GLY A 11 9.57 25.91 -4.40
C GLY A 11 8.39 25.85 -3.46
N ASN A 12 7.64 24.75 -3.31
CA ASN A 12 6.42 24.77 -2.48
C ASN A 12 6.21 23.58 -1.51
N PHE A 13 7.11 22.60 -1.45
CA PHE A 13 6.98 21.49 -0.48
C PHE A 13 7.61 21.77 0.89
N GLU A 14 8.42 22.83 1.05
CA GLU A 14 9.10 23.14 2.33
C GLU A 14 8.23 23.90 3.35
N ARG A 15 7.00 24.24 3.07
CA ARG A 15 6.18 25.06 4.01
C ARG A 15 5.46 24.31 5.12
N TYR A 16 5.49 22.99 5.16
CA TYR A 16 4.75 22.22 6.18
C TYR A 16 5.59 21.50 7.26
N TYR A 17 6.93 21.54 7.20
CA TYR A 17 7.77 20.89 8.21
C TYR A 17 8.96 21.78 8.64
N ARG A 18 8.72 22.90 9.30
CA ARG A 18 9.76 23.62 10.04
C ARG A 18 9.22 24.24 11.34
N CYS A 19 8.97 23.38 12.34
CA CYS A 19 8.91 23.82 13.74
C CYS A 19 10.28 23.84 14.44
N SER A 20 11.37 23.43 13.79
CA SER A 20 12.71 23.33 14.41
C SER A 20 13.60 24.56 14.24
N ASP A 21 13.30 25.47 13.32
CA ASP A 21 14.21 26.59 13.02
C ASP A 21 14.06 27.81 13.95
N TYR A 22 13.04 27.85 14.78
CA TYR A 22 12.86 28.93 15.76
C TYR A 22 13.76 28.83 16.99
N LEU A 23 14.38 27.68 17.24
CA LEU A 23 15.25 27.46 18.41
C LEU A 23 16.71 27.91 18.23
N VAL A 24 17.14 28.14 17.00
CA VAL A 24 18.53 28.52 16.71
C VAL A 24 18.75 30.03 16.80
N VAL A 25 17.72 30.86 16.62
CA VAL A 25 17.83 32.32 16.68
C VAL A 25 17.89 32.85 18.11
N LEU A 26 17.35 32.12 19.10
CA LEU A 26 17.30 32.55 20.51
C LEU A 26 18.63 32.41 21.27
N LYS A 27 19.66 31.80 20.70
CA LYS A 27 20.98 31.62 21.39
C LYS A 27 21.92 32.80 21.33
N LYS A 28 21.56 33.93 20.70
CA LYS A 28 22.45 35.11 20.52
C LYS A 28 21.98 36.41 21.17
N ILE A 29 20.90 36.39 21.96
CA ILE A 29 20.44 37.62 22.64
C ILE A 29 20.79 37.54 24.10
N ASN A 30 21.82 38.29 24.50
CA ASN A 30 22.40 38.31 25.87
C ASN A 30 21.86 39.50 26.70
N ASP A 31 20.61 39.90 26.50
CA ASP A 31 19.98 41.02 27.21
C ASP A 31 18.84 40.54 28.11
N ARG A 32 19.03 40.61 29.45
CA ARG A 32 18.11 40.08 30.45
C ARG A 32 16.70 40.70 30.36
N ALA A 33 16.60 41.97 29.96
CA ALA A 33 15.31 42.64 29.85
C ALA A 33 14.48 42.10 28.67
N VAL A 34 15.12 41.81 27.53
CA VAL A 34 14.48 41.22 26.36
C VAL A 34 14.07 39.75 26.62
N PHE A 35 14.87 39.04 27.46
CA PHE A 35 14.57 37.66 27.85
C PHE A 35 13.31 37.57 28.73
N TYR A 36 13.12 38.50 29.66
CA TYR A 36 11.89 38.53 30.49
C TYR A 36 10.65 38.89 29.69
N THR A 37 10.75 39.84 28.77
CA THR A 37 9.61 40.22 27.90
C THR A 37 9.24 39.09 26.95
N LEU A 38 10.23 38.38 26.40
CA LEU A 38 10.03 37.19 25.57
C LEU A 38 9.45 35.99 26.37
N GLN A 39 9.87 35.82 27.64
CA GLN A 39 9.29 34.77 28.50
C GLN A 39 7.83 35.06 28.83
N ILE A 40 7.44 36.30 29.09
CA ILE A 40 6.05 36.69 29.33
C ILE A 40 5.22 36.54 28.05
N ALA A 41 5.75 36.94 26.89
CA ALA A 41 5.10 36.76 25.60
C ALA A 41 4.93 35.28 25.24
N LEU A 42 5.96 34.45 25.49
CA LEU A 42 5.88 32.99 25.28
C LEU A 42 4.94 32.29 26.27
N TYR A 43 4.80 32.81 27.51
CA TYR A 43 3.84 32.28 28.47
C TYR A 43 2.40 32.59 28.04
N HIS A 44 2.13 33.80 27.54
CA HIS A 44 0.85 34.18 26.97
C HIS A 44 0.56 33.44 25.64
N MET A 45 1.57 33.24 24.78
CA MET A 45 1.42 32.44 23.57
C MET A 45 1.20 30.94 23.85
N LYS A 46 1.83 30.37 24.89
CA LYS A 46 1.52 28.98 25.32
C LYS A 46 0.09 28.86 25.84
N GLY A 47 -0.39 29.83 26.63
CA GLY A 47 -1.78 29.87 27.08
C GLY A 47 -2.77 30.01 25.92
N PHE A 48 -2.45 30.86 24.93
CA PHE A 48 -3.26 31.01 23.73
C PHE A 48 -3.22 29.77 22.82
N GLY A 49 -2.07 29.14 22.68
CA GLY A 49 -1.91 27.87 21.94
C GLY A 49 -2.69 26.72 22.57
N ILE A 50 -2.68 26.62 23.92
CA ILE A 50 -3.46 25.63 24.67
C ILE A 50 -4.96 25.93 24.52
N LEU A 51 -5.34 27.19 24.56
CA LEU A 51 -6.75 27.59 24.36
C LEU A 51 -7.24 27.27 22.93
N ILE A 52 -6.43 27.51 21.91
CA ILE A 52 -6.74 27.15 20.52
C ILE A 52 -6.85 25.63 20.37
N ILE A 53 -5.92 24.86 20.94
CA ILE A 53 -5.98 23.39 20.91
C ILE A 53 -7.21 22.90 21.68
N PHE A 54 -7.57 23.53 22.81
CA PHE A 54 -8.78 23.19 23.58
C PHE A 54 -10.06 23.54 22.83
N ILE A 55 -10.11 24.69 22.15
CA ILE A 55 -11.24 25.10 21.31
C ILE A 55 -11.33 24.19 20.08
N PHE A 56 -10.20 23.79 19.45
CA PHE A 56 -10.18 22.84 18.35
C PHE A 56 -10.66 21.45 18.78
N ASN A 57 -10.23 20.95 19.94
CA ASN A 57 -10.70 19.67 20.48
C ASN A 57 -12.18 19.73 20.90
N LEU A 58 -12.65 20.86 21.46
CA LEU A 58 -14.06 21.08 21.76
C LEU A 58 -14.89 21.14 20.46
N SER A 59 -14.43 21.83 19.43
CA SER A 59 -15.15 21.89 18.15
C SER A 59 -15.21 20.52 17.45
N HIS A 60 -14.16 19.69 17.57
CA HIS A 60 -14.20 18.31 17.10
C HIS A 60 -15.15 17.42 17.92
N SER A 61 -15.20 17.60 19.25
CA SER A 61 -16.13 16.87 20.11
C SER A 61 -17.59 17.28 19.87
N PHE A 62 -17.84 18.55 19.52
CA PHE A 62 -19.19 19.02 19.16
C PHE A 62 -19.61 18.56 17.76
N ALA A 63 -18.67 18.31 16.83
CA ALA A 63 -19.00 17.77 15.50
C ALA A 63 -19.51 16.32 15.56
N GLN A 64 -19.07 15.54 16.55
CA GLN A 64 -19.50 14.14 16.73
C GLN A 64 -20.94 13.98 17.25
N ASN A 65 -21.58 15.05 17.75
CA ASN A 65 -22.96 15.01 18.26
C ASN A 65 -24.00 15.65 17.32
N LYS A 66 -23.62 15.99 16.08
CA LYS A 66 -24.61 16.47 15.11
C LYS A 66 -25.52 15.33 14.69
N ILE A 67 -26.79 15.42 15.01
CA ILE A 67 -27.82 14.50 14.49
C ILE A 67 -27.96 14.79 12.99
N LEU A 68 -27.40 13.91 12.17
CA LEU A 68 -27.50 14.00 10.70
C LEU A 68 -28.92 13.58 10.29
N GLN A 69 -29.61 14.45 9.57
CA GLN A 69 -30.96 14.16 9.09
C GLN A 69 -30.93 13.25 7.86
N LYS A 70 -31.97 12.45 7.64
CA LYS A 70 -32.05 11.53 6.48
C LYS A 70 -31.78 12.22 5.14
N HIS A 71 -32.39 13.38 4.91
CA HIS A 71 -32.18 14.11 3.67
C HIS A 71 -30.75 14.61 3.50
N GLU A 72 -30.05 14.96 4.59
CA GLU A 72 -28.62 15.32 4.57
C GLU A 72 -27.74 14.10 4.20
N MET A 73 -28.07 12.91 4.73
CA MET A 73 -27.41 11.66 4.37
C MET A 73 -27.57 11.33 2.89
N TYR A 74 -28.77 11.51 2.34
CA TYR A 74 -29.01 11.31 0.91
C TYR A 74 -28.20 12.27 0.04
N VAL A 75 -28.16 13.55 0.39
CA VAL A 75 -27.34 14.54 -0.35
C VAL A 75 -25.86 14.21 -0.28
N ASP A 76 -25.35 13.84 0.89
CA ASP A 76 -23.96 13.44 1.07
C ASP A 76 -23.63 12.19 0.26
N PHE A 77 -24.51 11.19 0.25
CA PHE A 77 -24.31 9.95 -0.49
C PHE A 77 -24.38 10.16 -2.01
N ASP A 78 -25.31 10.97 -2.49
CA ASP A 78 -25.43 11.35 -3.89
C ASP A 78 -24.17 12.14 -4.35
N TYR A 79 -23.65 13.03 -3.48
CA TYR A 79 -22.39 13.73 -3.73
C TYR A 79 -21.20 12.75 -3.79
N LEU A 80 -21.12 11.79 -2.85
CA LEU A 80 -20.08 10.75 -2.84
C LEU A 80 -20.07 9.97 -4.15
N THR A 81 -21.21 9.41 -4.54
CA THR A 81 -21.33 8.56 -5.73
C THR A 81 -21.04 9.33 -7.01
N ALA A 82 -21.54 10.55 -7.14
CA ALA A 82 -21.24 11.43 -8.28
C ALA A 82 -19.76 11.78 -8.35
N THR A 83 -19.12 12.03 -7.20
CA THR A 83 -17.70 12.35 -7.12
C THR A 83 -16.84 11.14 -7.51
N LEU A 84 -17.18 9.95 -7.03
CA LEU A 84 -16.51 8.70 -7.39
C LEU A 84 -16.60 8.43 -8.90
N GLU A 85 -17.79 8.52 -9.48
CA GLU A 85 -18.03 8.31 -10.91
C GLU A 85 -17.23 9.32 -11.77
N LEU A 86 -17.18 10.57 -11.33
CA LEU A 86 -16.50 11.64 -12.06
C LEU A 86 -14.97 11.54 -11.98
N VAL A 87 -14.44 11.14 -10.81
CA VAL A 87 -13.00 11.28 -10.50
C VAL A 87 -12.25 9.98 -10.68
N SER A 88 -12.81 8.83 -10.25
CA SER A 88 -12.09 7.57 -10.21
C SER A 88 -12.16 6.78 -11.52
N PRO A 89 -11.04 6.65 -12.26
CA PRO A 89 -10.98 5.76 -13.42
C PRO A 89 -10.96 4.28 -13.01
N HIS A 90 -10.71 3.97 -11.74
CA HIS A 90 -10.67 2.60 -11.24
C HIS A 90 -12.03 1.91 -11.30
N LEU A 91 -13.14 2.64 -11.16
CA LEU A 91 -14.48 2.06 -11.17
C LEU A 91 -14.80 1.38 -12.50
N PHE A 92 -14.56 2.07 -13.63
CA PHE A 92 -14.81 1.46 -14.93
C PHE A 92 -13.78 0.36 -15.23
N LEU A 93 -12.50 0.59 -14.89
CA LEU A 93 -11.43 -0.37 -15.11
C LEU A 93 -11.71 -1.70 -14.41
N LYS A 94 -12.14 -1.66 -13.15
CA LYS A 94 -12.51 -2.86 -12.39
C LYS A 94 -13.70 -3.58 -13.03
N THR A 95 -14.69 -2.84 -13.51
CA THR A 95 -15.83 -3.41 -14.24
C THR A 95 -15.38 -4.16 -15.49
N GLU A 96 -14.48 -3.57 -16.28
CA GLU A 96 -13.93 -4.22 -17.49
C GLU A 96 -13.12 -5.48 -17.16
N LEU A 97 -12.37 -5.46 -16.06
CA LEU A 97 -11.52 -6.57 -15.65
C LEU A 97 -12.29 -7.73 -15.03
N THR A 98 -13.35 -7.45 -14.29
CA THR A 98 -14.03 -8.44 -13.44
C THR A 98 -15.44 -8.79 -13.93
N GLY A 99 -16.01 -7.96 -14.80
CA GLY A 99 -17.43 -8.03 -15.18
C GLY A 99 -18.39 -7.61 -14.05
N TYR A 100 -17.86 -7.11 -12.92
CA TYR A 100 -18.62 -6.69 -11.76
C TYR A 100 -18.64 -5.17 -11.65
N SER A 101 -19.85 -4.57 -11.73
CA SER A 101 -20.00 -3.12 -11.63
C SER A 101 -19.91 -2.64 -10.18
N ASN A 102 -18.72 -2.18 -9.79
CA ASN A 102 -18.51 -1.59 -8.48
C ASN A 102 -19.37 -0.34 -8.27
N LEU A 103 -19.52 0.49 -9.32
CA LEU A 103 -20.34 1.71 -9.25
C LEU A 103 -21.83 1.41 -9.01
N ASP A 104 -22.39 0.44 -9.72
CA ASP A 104 -23.80 0.06 -9.52
C ASP A 104 -24.03 -0.53 -8.13
N THR A 105 -23.08 -1.29 -7.64
CA THR A 105 -23.10 -1.82 -6.27
C THR A 105 -23.06 -0.67 -5.25
N ILE A 106 -22.18 0.32 -5.41
CA ILE A 106 -22.13 1.50 -4.53
C ILE A 106 -23.46 2.25 -4.61
N LYS A 107 -24.01 2.49 -5.81
CA LYS A 107 -25.30 3.18 -5.97
C LYS A 107 -26.44 2.43 -5.28
N SER A 108 -26.41 1.10 -5.22
CA SER A 108 -27.44 0.29 -4.55
C SER A 108 -27.46 0.49 -3.03
N TYR A 109 -26.33 0.85 -2.41
CA TYR A 109 -26.23 1.12 -0.96
C TYR A 109 -27.03 2.35 -0.53
N ARG A 110 -27.46 3.21 -1.45
CA ARG A 110 -28.33 4.35 -1.17
C ARG A 110 -29.61 3.94 -0.43
N ASN A 111 -30.13 2.75 -0.71
CA ASN A 111 -31.34 2.22 -0.05
C ASN A 111 -31.11 1.89 1.44
N GLU A 112 -29.84 1.64 1.85
CA GLU A 112 -29.52 1.33 3.24
C GLU A 112 -29.74 2.55 4.16
N ILE A 113 -29.70 3.78 3.61
CA ILE A 113 -29.91 5.04 4.35
C ILE A 113 -31.25 5.04 5.07
N GLU A 114 -32.29 4.39 4.55
CA GLU A 114 -33.60 4.30 5.20
C GLU A 114 -33.52 3.72 6.61
N ASN A 115 -32.59 2.78 6.84
CA ASN A 115 -32.42 2.10 8.11
C ASN A 115 -31.36 2.74 9.02
N ILE A 116 -30.61 3.73 8.54
CA ILE A 116 -29.55 4.40 9.31
C ILE A 116 -30.18 5.41 10.27
N THR A 117 -29.80 5.37 11.54
CA THR A 117 -30.34 6.22 12.58
C THR A 117 -29.32 7.15 13.23
N ASN A 118 -28.02 6.93 13.00
CA ASN A 118 -26.95 7.68 13.64
C ASN A 118 -25.78 7.95 12.67
N TYR A 119 -24.84 8.79 13.13
CA TYR A 119 -23.66 9.18 12.36
C TYR A 119 -22.71 8.01 12.10
N ASP A 120 -22.53 7.12 13.08
CA ASP A 120 -21.56 6.00 12.96
C ASP A 120 -21.99 5.00 11.88
N ASP A 121 -23.28 4.69 11.79
CA ASP A 121 -23.82 3.83 10.74
C ASP A 121 -23.71 4.49 9.36
N PHE A 122 -23.92 5.81 9.27
CA PHE A 122 -23.69 6.55 8.02
C PHE A 122 -22.22 6.57 7.63
N TRP A 123 -21.32 6.77 8.59
CA TRP A 123 -19.88 6.67 8.37
C TRP A 123 -19.48 5.29 7.82
N ARG A 124 -20.04 4.20 8.38
CA ARG A 124 -19.82 2.83 7.89
C ARG A 124 -20.30 2.65 6.47
N LEU A 125 -21.44 3.21 6.09
CA LEU A 125 -21.96 3.18 4.73
C LEU A 125 -21.01 3.89 3.75
N VAL A 126 -20.49 5.07 4.12
CA VAL A 126 -19.50 5.81 3.34
C VAL A 126 -18.22 4.99 3.20
N ASN A 127 -17.70 4.44 4.30
CA ASN A 127 -16.49 3.61 4.29
C ASN A 127 -16.67 2.36 3.40
N LYS A 128 -17.79 1.63 3.54
CA LYS A 128 -18.16 0.51 2.70
C LYS A 128 -18.16 0.88 1.21
N SER A 129 -18.70 2.05 0.88
CA SER A 129 -18.76 2.55 -0.50
C SER A 129 -17.37 2.82 -1.08
N LEU A 130 -16.47 3.41 -0.29
CA LEU A 130 -15.08 3.67 -0.70
C LEU A 130 -14.28 2.36 -0.86
N ILE A 131 -14.42 1.41 0.06
CA ILE A 131 -13.80 0.09 -0.02
C ILE A 131 -14.27 -0.67 -1.26
N THR A 132 -15.55 -0.56 -1.63
CA THR A 132 -16.10 -1.19 -2.84
C THR A 132 -15.45 -0.70 -4.13
N CYS A 133 -14.76 0.45 -4.13
CA CYS A 133 -13.93 0.88 -5.27
C CYS A 133 -12.77 -0.08 -5.57
N GLN A 134 -12.40 -0.95 -4.64
CA GLN A 134 -11.29 -1.91 -4.77
C GLN A 134 -9.96 -1.26 -5.15
N ASP A 135 -9.69 -0.08 -4.57
CA ASP A 135 -8.47 0.67 -4.76
C ASP A 135 -7.95 1.18 -3.40
N GLY A 136 -6.72 0.81 -3.05
CA GLY A 136 -6.13 1.12 -1.75
C GLY A 136 -5.80 2.60 -1.54
N HIS A 137 -5.81 3.43 -2.60
CA HIS A 137 -5.63 4.88 -2.50
C HIS A 137 -6.98 5.62 -2.36
N THR A 138 -8.11 4.91 -2.49
CA THR A 138 -9.46 5.44 -2.26
C THR A 138 -9.94 4.97 -0.90
N HIS A 139 -9.99 5.88 0.08
CA HIS A 139 -10.34 5.53 1.46
C HIS A 139 -10.85 6.73 2.24
N ILE A 140 -11.47 6.46 3.39
CA ILE A 140 -11.95 7.47 4.32
C ILE A 140 -10.78 8.08 5.11
N LEU A 141 -10.83 9.39 5.35
CA LEU A 141 -9.80 10.13 6.12
C LEU A 141 -10.30 10.53 7.50
N THR A 142 -11.62 10.72 7.65
CA THR A 142 -12.23 11.05 8.94
C THR A 142 -12.20 9.83 9.85
N PRO A 143 -11.46 9.87 10.98
CA PRO A 143 -11.44 8.77 11.92
C PRO A 143 -12.83 8.59 12.56
N ASN A 144 -13.19 7.36 12.87
CA ASN A 144 -14.33 7.03 13.71
C ASN A 144 -13.82 6.29 14.95
N VAL A 145 -13.78 6.98 16.08
CA VAL A 145 -13.19 6.46 17.32
C VAL A 145 -13.91 5.19 17.81
N ALA A 146 -15.22 5.09 17.60
CA ALA A 146 -15.97 3.89 17.96
C ALA A 146 -15.59 2.70 17.08
N TYR A 147 -15.42 2.93 15.78
CA TYR A 147 -15.02 1.93 14.81
C TYR A 147 -13.55 1.52 15.01
N GLU A 148 -12.65 2.48 15.22
CA GLU A 148 -11.23 2.19 15.52
C GLU A 148 -11.07 1.36 16.80
N LYS A 149 -11.75 1.72 17.88
CA LYS A 149 -11.76 0.91 19.11
C LYS A 149 -12.32 -0.49 18.90
N LEU A 150 -13.34 -0.64 18.06
CA LEU A 150 -13.87 -1.94 17.69
C LEU A 150 -12.81 -2.73 16.90
N PHE A 151 -12.16 -2.10 15.92
CA PHE A 151 -11.11 -2.71 15.10
C PHE A 151 -9.89 -3.12 15.93
N ASP A 152 -9.38 -2.24 16.80
CA ASP A 152 -8.27 -2.54 17.70
C ASP A 152 -8.58 -3.70 18.66
N SER A 153 -9.86 -3.84 19.03
CA SER A 153 -10.32 -4.93 19.90
C SER A 153 -10.58 -6.25 19.17
N LEU A 154 -10.54 -6.27 17.83
CA LEU A 154 -10.99 -7.38 16.98
C LEU A 154 -9.86 -8.07 16.23
N GLN A 155 -8.61 -7.90 16.66
CA GLN A 155 -7.44 -8.48 16.00
C GLN A 155 -7.31 -9.99 16.30
N LEU A 156 -8.13 -10.81 15.67
CA LEU A 156 -7.85 -12.23 15.53
C LEU A 156 -6.93 -12.44 14.31
N SER A 157 -5.62 -12.36 14.53
CA SER A 157 -4.63 -12.63 13.47
C SER A 157 -4.33 -14.13 13.40
N LEU A 158 -5.07 -14.85 12.56
CA LEU A 158 -4.77 -16.25 12.29
C LEU A 158 -3.70 -16.38 11.19
N PRO A 159 -2.76 -17.32 11.33
CA PRO A 159 -1.70 -17.56 10.34
C PRO A 159 -2.23 -18.35 9.13
N ILE A 160 -3.25 -17.83 8.46
CA ILE A 160 -3.90 -18.48 7.32
C ILE A 160 -3.48 -17.73 6.05
N LYS A 161 -3.06 -18.48 5.02
CA LYS A 161 -2.68 -17.98 3.72
C LYS A 161 -3.40 -18.71 2.61
N TYR A 162 -3.64 -18.01 1.50
CA TYR A 162 -4.07 -18.63 0.27
C TYR A 162 -2.85 -19.21 -0.46
N ILE A 163 -2.80 -20.54 -0.55
CA ILE A 163 -1.69 -21.29 -1.17
C ILE A 163 -2.29 -22.37 -2.06
N ASP A 164 -1.90 -22.40 -3.32
CA ASP A 164 -2.34 -23.41 -4.29
C ASP A 164 -3.86 -23.61 -4.38
N GLY A 165 -4.61 -22.51 -4.28
CA GLY A 165 -6.07 -22.53 -4.39
C GLY A 165 -6.80 -22.86 -3.08
N ARG A 166 -6.12 -22.88 -1.95
CA ARG A 166 -6.68 -23.23 -0.64
C ARG A 166 -6.23 -22.25 0.42
N TYR A 167 -7.06 -22.05 1.43
CA TYR A 167 -6.71 -21.29 2.63
C TYR A 167 -6.13 -22.24 3.67
N VAL A 168 -4.82 -22.19 3.89
CA VAL A 168 -4.13 -23.12 4.77
C VAL A 168 -3.47 -22.42 5.95
N VAL A 169 -3.48 -23.09 7.09
CA VAL A 169 -2.71 -22.68 8.27
C VAL A 169 -1.24 -22.83 7.96
N THR A 170 -0.47 -21.73 8.06
CA THR A 170 0.95 -21.70 7.73
C THR A 170 1.86 -21.86 8.94
N ARG A 171 1.36 -21.60 10.14
CA ARG A 171 2.07 -21.71 11.42
C ARG A 171 1.17 -22.39 12.45
N THR A 172 1.69 -23.41 13.16
CA THR A 172 0.92 -24.11 14.20
C THR A 172 0.58 -23.17 15.35
N PHE A 173 -0.69 -23.16 15.75
CA PHE A 173 -1.16 -22.37 16.88
C PHE A 173 -2.13 -23.15 17.77
N ILE A 174 -2.27 -22.69 19.01
CA ILE A 174 -3.22 -23.22 19.99
C ILE A 174 -4.29 -22.17 20.25
N TYR A 175 -5.53 -22.58 20.21
CA TYR A 175 -6.68 -21.78 20.60
C TYR A 175 -7.65 -22.63 21.41
N ASP A 176 -8.02 -22.17 22.60
CA ASP A 176 -8.92 -22.85 23.53
C ASP A 176 -8.57 -24.37 23.71
N ASN A 177 -7.29 -24.65 24.02
CA ASN A 177 -6.69 -25.97 24.20
C ASN A 177 -6.75 -26.90 22.96
N ILE A 178 -7.12 -26.40 21.80
CA ILE A 178 -7.08 -27.15 20.54
C ILE A 178 -5.88 -26.67 19.73
N GLN A 179 -5.08 -27.63 19.25
CA GLN A 179 -3.96 -27.33 18.36
C GLN A 179 -4.41 -27.35 16.90
N PHE A 180 -4.16 -26.25 16.18
CA PHE A 180 -4.37 -26.10 14.75
C PHE A 180 -3.01 -26.18 14.04
N GLU A 181 -2.77 -27.30 13.39
CA GLU A 181 -1.46 -27.60 12.80
C GLU A 181 -1.27 -26.89 11.46
N SER A 182 -0.01 -26.55 11.17
CA SER A 182 0.37 -26.10 9.86
C SER A 182 0.02 -27.14 8.79
N GLY A 183 -0.75 -26.70 7.78
CA GLY A 183 -1.32 -27.56 6.74
C GLY A 183 -2.81 -27.82 6.88
N PHE A 184 -3.44 -27.50 8.02
CA PHE A 184 -4.91 -27.54 8.10
C PHE A 184 -5.51 -26.55 7.11
N GLU A 185 -6.58 -26.96 6.43
CA GLU A 185 -7.26 -26.17 5.42
C GLU A 185 -8.53 -25.54 6.00
N LEU A 186 -8.67 -24.22 5.91
CA LEU A 186 -9.91 -23.53 6.25
C LEU A 186 -10.92 -23.79 5.12
N VAL A 187 -12.00 -24.48 5.40
CA VAL A 187 -13.01 -24.89 4.41
C VAL A 187 -14.33 -24.16 4.55
N GLN A 188 -14.61 -23.59 5.75
CA GLN A 188 -15.86 -22.89 6.00
C GLN A 188 -15.67 -21.77 7.01
N VAL A 189 -16.36 -20.65 6.78
CA VAL A 189 -16.49 -19.51 7.70
C VAL A 189 -17.97 -19.27 7.97
N ASN A 190 -18.38 -19.37 9.23
CA ASN A 190 -19.77 -19.42 9.63
C ASN A 190 -20.52 -20.54 8.87
N ASP A 191 -21.63 -20.19 8.19
CA ASP A 191 -22.43 -21.16 7.44
C ASP A 191 -22.06 -21.21 5.94
N LEU A 192 -20.97 -20.51 5.54
CA LEU A 192 -20.57 -20.40 4.13
C LEU A 192 -19.29 -21.20 3.87
N VAL A 193 -19.30 -21.97 2.76
CA VAL A 193 -18.05 -22.51 2.22
C VAL A 193 -17.08 -21.39 1.86
N ILE A 194 -15.78 -21.64 1.94
CA ILE A 194 -14.75 -20.61 1.90
C ILE A 194 -14.79 -19.72 0.66
N ASP A 195 -15.06 -20.28 -0.53
CA ASP A 195 -15.12 -19.49 -1.76
C ASP A 195 -16.34 -18.55 -1.78
N SER A 196 -17.50 -19.01 -1.32
CA SER A 196 -18.69 -18.18 -1.18
C SER A 196 -18.49 -17.08 -0.14
N PHE A 197 -17.79 -17.41 0.96
CA PHE A 197 -17.44 -16.41 1.97
C PHE A 197 -16.49 -15.36 1.40
N ALA A 198 -15.44 -15.74 0.65
CA ALA A 198 -14.53 -14.82 0.01
C ALA A 198 -15.25 -13.81 -0.90
N LEU A 199 -16.23 -14.27 -1.68
CA LEU A 199 -17.06 -13.38 -2.50
C LEU A 199 -17.93 -12.44 -1.65
N SER A 200 -18.47 -12.91 -0.52
CA SER A 200 -19.35 -12.11 0.36
C SER A 200 -18.62 -10.94 1.04
N VAL A 201 -17.29 -11.01 1.18
CA VAL A 201 -16.50 -9.96 1.85
C VAL A 201 -15.96 -8.89 0.90
N ILE A 202 -16.16 -9.03 -0.40
CA ILE A 202 -15.71 -8.03 -1.41
C ILE A 202 -16.12 -6.60 -1.03
N PRO A 203 -17.37 -6.31 -0.62
CA PRO A 203 -17.78 -4.95 -0.26
C PRO A 203 -17.09 -4.37 0.97
N PHE A 204 -16.38 -5.20 1.74
CA PHE A 204 -15.75 -4.81 3.01
C PHE A 204 -14.22 -4.80 2.95
N ARG A 205 -13.60 -5.11 1.79
CA ARG A 205 -12.15 -5.27 1.66
C ARG A 205 -11.65 -4.67 0.35
N SER A 206 -10.70 -3.75 0.45
CA SER A 206 -10.10 -3.07 -0.71
C SER A 206 -8.95 -3.85 -1.37
N ASN A 207 -8.45 -4.89 -0.73
CA ASN A 207 -7.27 -5.66 -1.15
C ASN A 207 -7.62 -7.03 -1.75
N MET A 208 -8.73 -7.09 -2.50
CA MET A 208 -9.09 -8.27 -3.26
C MET A 208 -7.98 -8.61 -4.26
N LYS A 209 -7.61 -9.87 -4.30
CA LYS A 209 -6.64 -10.45 -5.23
C LYS A 209 -7.33 -11.44 -6.17
N ILE A 210 -6.69 -11.75 -7.28
CA ILE A 210 -7.18 -12.75 -8.24
C ILE A 210 -6.11 -13.84 -8.45
N ASP A 211 -6.52 -15.08 -8.29
CA ASP A 211 -5.77 -16.23 -8.82
C ASP A 211 -6.16 -16.39 -10.29
N VAL A 212 -5.37 -15.80 -11.19
CA VAL A 212 -5.66 -15.79 -12.65
C VAL A 212 -5.72 -17.21 -13.21
N LYS A 213 -4.92 -18.15 -12.66
CA LYS A 213 -4.89 -19.54 -13.13
C LYS A 213 -6.19 -20.28 -12.85
N ARG A 214 -6.86 -19.95 -11.75
CA ARG A 214 -8.10 -20.59 -11.30
C ARG A 214 -9.34 -19.74 -11.53
N GLY A 215 -9.18 -18.44 -11.84
CA GLY A 215 -10.29 -17.49 -11.98
C GLY A 215 -11.02 -17.21 -10.66
N ILE A 216 -10.32 -17.32 -9.52
CA ILE A 216 -10.90 -17.19 -8.18
C ILE A 216 -10.42 -15.89 -7.52
N TYR A 217 -11.33 -15.16 -6.89
CA TYR A 217 -11.00 -14.03 -6.03
C TYR A 217 -10.64 -14.52 -4.62
N TYR A 218 -9.60 -13.93 -4.05
CA TYR A 218 -9.17 -14.28 -2.70
C TYR A 218 -8.65 -13.07 -1.91
N PHE A 219 -8.52 -13.24 -0.60
CA PHE A 219 -7.95 -12.26 0.34
C PHE A 219 -7.00 -12.96 1.30
N ASP A 220 -5.82 -12.41 1.55
CA ASP A 220 -4.90 -13.00 2.53
C ASP A 220 -5.42 -12.94 3.97
N ASN A 221 -6.12 -11.84 4.33
CA ASN A 221 -6.73 -11.67 5.64
C ASN A 221 -8.25 -11.77 5.52
N LEU A 222 -8.76 -12.98 5.32
CA LEU A 222 -10.16 -13.21 5.02
C LEU A 222 -11.11 -12.92 6.21
N ILE A 223 -10.62 -13.03 7.46
CA ILE A 223 -11.46 -13.11 8.65
C ILE A 223 -11.84 -11.75 9.26
N PHE A 224 -11.31 -10.64 8.76
CA PHE A 224 -11.53 -9.27 9.28
C PHE A 224 -12.57 -8.46 8.50
N ALA A 225 -13.66 -9.08 8.08
CA ALA A 225 -14.72 -8.35 7.39
C ALA A 225 -15.79 -7.83 8.37
N ASP A 226 -16.32 -6.63 8.10
CA ASP A 226 -17.31 -5.96 8.96
C ASP A 226 -18.54 -6.81 9.25
N ASN A 227 -18.95 -7.67 8.30
CA ASN A 227 -20.08 -8.59 8.49
C ASN A 227 -19.84 -9.67 9.54
N ILE A 228 -18.59 -9.91 9.96
CA ILE A 228 -18.23 -10.86 11.02
C ILE A 228 -18.12 -10.14 12.38
N ILE A 229 -17.73 -8.88 12.33
CA ILE A 229 -17.42 -8.03 13.50
C ILE A 229 -18.63 -7.84 14.41
N GLU A 230 -19.83 -7.73 13.86
CA GLU A 230 -21.08 -7.50 14.61
C GLU A 230 -21.35 -8.57 15.68
N LYS A 231 -20.90 -9.80 15.45
CA LYS A 231 -21.14 -10.93 16.39
C LYS A 231 -20.07 -11.05 17.47
N GLY A 232 -18.90 -10.42 17.33
CA GLY A 232 -17.76 -10.53 18.25
C GLY A 232 -17.06 -11.89 18.23
N TYR A 233 -17.50 -12.81 17.36
CA TYR A 233 -16.89 -14.12 17.13
C TYR A 233 -17.10 -14.56 15.68
N VAL A 234 -16.29 -15.54 15.26
CA VAL A 234 -16.43 -16.21 13.97
C VAL A 234 -16.34 -17.73 14.17
N TYR A 235 -17.22 -18.46 13.50
CA TYR A 235 -17.20 -19.92 13.50
C TYR A 235 -16.36 -20.40 12.30
N LEU A 236 -15.28 -21.13 12.56
CA LEU A 236 -14.36 -21.61 11.55
C LEU A 236 -14.34 -23.14 11.53
N THR A 237 -14.39 -23.73 10.34
CA THR A 237 -14.22 -25.15 10.13
C THR A 237 -12.94 -25.41 9.34
N PHE A 238 -12.07 -26.23 9.93
CA PHE A 238 -10.80 -26.63 9.33
C PHE A 238 -10.84 -28.12 9.01
N LYS A 239 -10.37 -28.46 7.82
CA LYS A 239 -10.07 -29.82 7.43
C LYS A 239 -8.64 -30.14 7.85
N THR A 240 -8.46 -31.21 8.60
CA THR A 240 -7.17 -31.65 9.13
C THR A 240 -6.36 -32.41 8.08
N ASN A 241 -5.09 -32.68 8.37
CA ASN A 241 -4.19 -33.42 7.48
C ASN A 241 -4.68 -34.88 7.20
N ASN A 242 -5.51 -35.46 8.07
CA ASN A 242 -6.12 -36.78 7.89
C ASN A 242 -7.58 -36.73 7.40
N SER A 243 -8.00 -35.58 6.87
CA SER A 243 -9.32 -35.33 6.27
C SER A 243 -10.51 -35.32 7.25
N SER A 244 -10.28 -35.30 8.56
CA SER A 244 -11.33 -35.01 9.55
C SER A 244 -11.56 -33.50 9.63
N GLU A 245 -12.68 -33.08 10.21
CA GLU A 245 -13.00 -31.68 10.39
C GLU A 245 -12.97 -31.26 11.86
N ILE A 246 -12.49 -30.09 12.13
CA ILE A 246 -12.51 -29.42 13.43
C ILE A 246 -13.20 -28.09 13.26
N SER A 247 -14.27 -27.87 14.01
CA SER A 247 -15.02 -26.61 13.99
C SER A 247 -14.94 -25.90 15.33
N LYS A 248 -14.74 -24.59 15.33
CA LYS A 248 -14.58 -23.80 16.55
C LYS A 248 -15.09 -22.37 16.38
N ASN A 249 -15.64 -21.81 17.47
CA ASN A 249 -15.87 -20.37 17.59
C ASN A 249 -14.59 -19.67 18.01
N PHE A 250 -14.15 -18.71 17.24
CA PHE A 250 -13.03 -17.82 17.55
C PHE A 250 -13.56 -16.48 18.02
N ILE A 251 -13.17 -16.06 19.22
CA ILE A 251 -13.55 -14.77 19.80
C ILE A 251 -12.51 -13.72 19.41
N PHE A 252 -12.92 -12.60 18.84
CA PHE A 252 -12.00 -11.62 18.29
C PHE A 252 -11.02 -10.99 19.28
N LYS A 253 -11.39 -10.93 20.57
CA LYS A 253 -10.53 -10.36 21.63
C LYS A 253 -9.49 -11.34 22.16
N GLU A 254 -9.54 -12.58 21.76
CA GLU A 254 -8.62 -13.59 22.22
C GLU A 254 -7.45 -13.74 21.26
N SER A 255 -6.24 -13.78 21.82
CA SER A 255 -5.03 -14.06 21.05
C SER A 255 -4.83 -15.56 20.90
N VAL A 256 -4.30 -15.98 19.78
CA VAL A 256 -3.81 -17.36 19.60
C VAL A 256 -2.39 -17.48 20.14
N GLN A 257 -2.06 -18.64 20.70
CA GLN A 257 -0.70 -18.96 21.14
C GLN A 257 0.01 -19.72 20.02
N PHE A 258 1.14 -19.20 19.54
CA PHE A 258 1.99 -19.93 18.58
C PHE A 258 2.86 -20.95 19.31
N VAL A 259 3.04 -22.13 18.69
CA VAL A 259 3.86 -23.21 19.26
C VAL A 259 5.35 -22.93 19.09
N GLU A 260 5.73 -22.17 18.05
CA GLU A 260 7.11 -21.86 17.70
C GLU A 260 7.38 -20.38 17.94
N ASP A 261 8.17 -20.03 18.96
CA ASP A 261 8.38 -18.64 19.40
C ASP A 261 9.80 -18.09 19.18
N GLU A 262 10.74 -18.90 18.64
CA GLU A 262 12.14 -18.50 18.51
C GLU A 262 12.47 -17.76 17.21
N THR A 263 11.48 -17.62 16.32
CA THR A 263 11.65 -16.92 15.05
C THR A 263 11.55 -15.39 15.23
N ILE A 264 12.60 -14.67 14.84
CA ILE A 264 12.65 -13.21 14.88
C ILE A 264 12.28 -12.67 13.49
N PHE A 265 11.30 -11.76 13.46
CA PHE A 265 10.84 -11.08 12.24
C PHE A 265 11.29 -9.62 12.17
N GLU A 266 12.40 -9.27 12.84
CA GLU A 266 12.90 -7.90 12.83
C GLU A 266 13.37 -7.52 11.43
N ASP A 267 12.55 -6.72 10.75
CA ASP A 267 12.82 -6.19 9.42
C ASP A 267 13.40 -4.77 9.54
N SER A 268 14.57 -4.58 8.97
CA SER A 268 15.25 -3.28 8.97
C SER A 268 15.88 -2.97 7.61
N ARG A 269 16.04 -1.68 7.32
CA ARG A 269 16.82 -1.26 6.16
C ARG A 269 18.27 -1.73 6.27
N LYS A 270 18.82 -2.31 5.18
CA LYS A 270 20.16 -2.88 5.15
C LYS A 270 20.86 -2.57 3.83
N VAL A 271 22.19 -2.47 3.90
CA VAL A 271 23.09 -2.54 2.74
C VAL A 271 24.26 -3.38 3.18
N GLU A 272 24.43 -4.56 2.61
CA GLU A 272 25.42 -5.54 3.00
C GLU A 272 26.17 -6.07 1.76
N TYR A 273 27.48 -6.30 1.87
CA TYR A 273 28.23 -7.01 0.84
C TYR A 273 28.45 -8.46 1.27
N TRP A 274 28.09 -9.41 0.39
CA TRP A 274 28.26 -10.85 0.61
C TRP A 274 29.41 -11.36 -0.27
N PRO A 275 30.65 -11.49 0.31
CA PRO A 275 31.86 -11.78 -0.46
C PRO A 275 31.82 -13.09 -1.22
N GLU A 276 31.25 -14.15 -0.65
CA GLU A 276 31.15 -15.48 -1.24
C GLU A 276 30.28 -15.52 -2.50
N PHE A 277 29.34 -14.57 -2.61
CA PHE A 277 28.46 -14.42 -3.79
C PHE A 277 28.85 -13.20 -4.63
N LYS A 278 29.85 -12.41 -4.22
CA LYS A 278 30.18 -11.10 -4.80
C LYS A 278 28.93 -10.23 -5.02
N THR A 279 28.03 -10.28 -4.07
CA THR A 279 26.69 -9.68 -4.15
C THR A 279 26.56 -8.52 -3.18
N LEU A 280 26.04 -7.38 -3.67
CA LEU A 280 25.56 -6.29 -2.83
C LEU A 280 24.06 -6.50 -2.57
N TYR A 281 23.70 -6.77 -1.32
CA TYR A 281 22.31 -6.92 -0.88
C TYR A 281 21.79 -5.61 -0.27
N ILE A 282 20.62 -5.17 -0.74
CA ILE A 282 19.97 -3.93 -0.32
C ILE A 282 18.54 -4.26 0.09
N ARG A 283 18.19 -4.07 1.38
CA ARG A 283 16.84 -4.25 1.91
C ARG A 283 16.16 -2.89 2.05
N ILE A 284 14.99 -2.72 1.40
CA ILE A 284 14.18 -1.49 1.45
C ILE A 284 12.79 -1.86 1.99
N PRO A 285 12.56 -1.84 3.31
CA PRO A 285 11.26 -2.21 3.91
C PRO A 285 10.17 -1.16 3.68
N SER A 286 10.54 0.09 3.38
CA SER A 286 9.62 1.19 3.09
C SER A 286 10.27 2.19 2.13
N MET A 287 9.49 2.78 1.22
CA MET A 287 9.94 3.86 0.32
C MET A 287 9.89 5.23 1.01
N ASN A 288 10.38 5.30 2.27
CA ASN A 288 10.45 6.57 2.98
C ASN A 288 11.44 7.52 2.29
N TYR A 289 10.97 8.70 1.88
CA TYR A 289 11.78 9.71 1.20
C TYR A 289 13.00 10.15 2.01
N ALA A 290 12.94 10.17 3.33
CA ALA A 290 14.06 10.51 4.21
C ALA A 290 15.22 9.52 4.11
N ASP A 291 14.94 8.25 3.77
CA ASP A 291 15.95 7.18 3.72
C ASP A 291 16.83 7.20 2.46
N ARG A 292 16.49 8.00 1.44
CA ARG A 292 17.26 8.10 0.21
C ARG A 292 18.74 8.42 0.42
N LYS A 293 19.05 9.30 1.39
CA LYS A 293 20.44 9.67 1.75
C LYS A 293 21.16 8.54 2.46
N TYR A 294 20.45 7.79 3.30
CA TYR A 294 20.98 6.61 3.95
C TYR A 294 21.45 5.58 2.92
N TYR A 295 20.55 5.22 1.97
CA TYR A 295 20.90 4.22 0.95
C TYR A 295 22.07 4.69 0.07
N SER A 296 22.05 5.91 -0.45
CA SER A 296 23.15 6.40 -1.30
C SER A 296 24.49 6.44 -0.56
N GLY A 297 24.50 6.83 0.72
CA GLY A 297 25.71 6.83 1.55
C GLY A 297 26.21 5.42 1.84
N LYS A 298 25.32 4.52 2.26
CA LYS A 298 25.66 3.13 2.60
C LYS A 298 26.07 2.30 1.39
N ILE A 299 25.46 2.51 0.23
CA ILE A 299 25.88 1.85 -1.02
C ILE A 299 27.33 2.21 -1.36
N SER A 300 27.67 3.50 -1.30
CA SER A 300 29.04 3.95 -1.54
C SER A 300 30.02 3.41 -0.47
N GLU A 301 29.65 3.46 0.80
CA GLU A 301 30.50 2.97 1.92
C GLU A 301 30.81 1.47 1.81
N VAL A 302 29.77 0.66 1.55
CA VAL A 302 29.86 -0.81 1.58
C VAL A 302 30.39 -1.37 0.26
N GLY A 303 30.03 -0.74 -0.87
CA GLY A 303 30.34 -1.25 -2.22
C GLY A 303 31.66 -0.75 -2.78
N ASN A 304 32.20 0.37 -2.30
CA ASN A 304 33.42 0.95 -2.87
C ASN A 304 34.62 0.00 -2.76
N GLY A 305 35.32 -0.19 -3.88
CA GLY A 305 36.49 -1.09 -3.96
C GLY A 305 36.17 -2.59 -3.87
N LYS A 306 34.90 -2.98 -3.89
CA LYS A 306 34.48 -4.39 -3.92
C LYS A 306 34.26 -4.85 -5.34
N GLN A 307 34.55 -6.13 -5.58
CA GLN A 307 34.12 -6.80 -6.81
C GLN A 307 32.64 -7.18 -6.63
N ILE A 308 31.74 -6.51 -7.36
CA ILE A 308 30.30 -6.75 -7.32
C ILE A 308 29.88 -7.31 -8.68
N ASP A 309 29.51 -8.59 -8.70
CA ASP A 309 29.02 -9.27 -9.89
C ASP A 309 27.47 -9.22 -9.95
N LYS A 310 26.81 -8.86 -8.83
CA LYS A 310 25.36 -8.86 -8.69
C LYS A 310 24.90 -7.89 -7.60
N VAL A 311 23.76 -7.24 -7.81
CA VAL A 311 23.03 -6.47 -6.80
C VAL A 311 21.65 -7.08 -6.60
N ILE A 312 21.25 -7.30 -5.37
CA ILE A 312 19.87 -7.72 -5.00
C ILE A 312 19.21 -6.59 -4.24
N ILE A 313 18.09 -6.06 -4.75
CA ILE A 313 17.27 -5.04 -4.11
C ILE A 313 15.98 -5.70 -3.63
N ASP A 314 15.88 -5.96 -2.34
CA ASP A 314 14.75 -6.65 -1.72
C ASP A 314 13.74 -5.63 -1.17
N VAL A 315 12.57 -5.57 -1.80
CA VAL A 315 11.45 -4.70 -1.43
C VAL A 315 10.23 -5.48 -0.92
N ARG A 316 10.38 -6.75 -0.58
CA ARG A 316 9.27 -7.55 -0.05
C ARG A 316 8.64 -6.88 1.17
N PHE A 317 7.31 -6.96 1.29
CA PHE A 317 6.50 -6.29 2.33
C PHE A 317 6.57 -4.74 2.33
N ASN A 318 7.08 -4.14 1.27
CA ASN A 318 7.16 -2.68 1.15
C ASN A 318 5.80 -2.11 0.70
N GLY A 319 5.11 -1.42 1.59
CA GLY A 319 3.80 -0.80 1.32
C GLY A 319 3.85 0.48 0.47
N GLY A 320 5.04 0.92 0.03
CA GLY A 320 5.19 2.09 -0.82
C GLY A 320 5.78 3.32 -0.12
N GLY A 321 5.49 4.49 -0.64
CA GLY A 321 5.98 5.81 -0.24
C GLY A 321 6.42 6.63 -1.44
N SER A 322 7.70 7.03 -1.52
CA SER A 322 8.24 7.89 -2.59
C SER A 322 9.09 7.12 -3.59
N ASP A 323 8.80 7.20 -4.87
CA ASP A 323 9.62 6.64 -5.95
C ASP A 323 11.07 7.18 -5.94
N PHE A 324 11.27 8.39 -5.44
CA PHE A 324 12.63 8.93 -5.30
C PHE A 324 13.55 8.09 -4.41
N THR A 325 13.01 7.26 -3.52
CA THR A 325 13.83 6.38 -2.68
C THR A 325 14.51 5.31 -3.52
N TRP A 326 13.77 4.53 -4.30
CA TRP A 326 14.35 3.50 -5.16
C TRP A 326 15.09 4.09 -6.37
N ILE A 327 14.61 5.19 -6.97
CA ILE A 327 15.33 5.91 -8.04
C ILE A 327 16.73 6.30 -7.57
N ASN A 328 16.87 6.83 -6.34
CA ASN A 328 18.17 7.20 -5.80
C ASN A 328 19.07 5.99 -5.52
N VAL A 329 18.50 4.85 -5.15
CA VAL A 329 19.26 3.59 -5.05
C VAL A 329 19.85 3.22 -6.41
N PHE A 330 19.05 3.19 -7.48
CA PHE A 330 19.57 2.93 -8.84
C PHE A 330 20.63 3.93 -9.25
N ARG A 331 20.41 5.23 -9.05
CA ARG A 331 21.39 6.28 -9.37
C ARG A 331 22.72 6.14 -8.63
N SER A 332 22.75 5.44 -7.50
CA SER A 332 23.95 5.15 -6.72
C SER A 332 24.68 3.90 -7.21
N LEU A 333 24.04 3.06 -8.04
CA LEU A 333 24.56 1.79 -8.50
C LEU A 333 25.06 1.82 -9.96
N ILE A 334 24.25 2.39 -10.86
CA ILE A 334 24.39 2.28 -12.32
C ILE A 334 25.50 3.16 -12.88
N ALA A 335 26.07 2.70 -14.01
CA ALA A 335 27.03 3.48 -14.81
C ALA A 335 26.30 4.39 -15.82
N ASP A 336 25.26 3.86 -16.47
CA ASP A 336 24.51 4.55 -17.51
C ASP A 336 23.21 5.19 -17.01
N PRO A 337 22.69 6.23 -17.68
CA PRO A 337 21.44 6.86 -17.28
C PRO A 337 20.25 5.91 -17.36
N LEU A 338 19.43 5.87 -16.28
CA LEU A 338 18.18 5.13 -16.23
C LEU A 338 17.08 5.93 -16.94
N GLN A 339 16.45 5.35 -17.94
CA GLN A 339 15.27 5.92 -18.59
C GLN A 339 14.00 5.23 -18.08
N LEU A 340 13.03 6.01 -17.64
CA LEU A 340 11.72 5.50 -17.20
C LEU A 340 10.63 6.16 -18.06
N ALA A 341 9.77 5.34 -18.64
CA ALA A 341 8.56 5.85 -19.27
C ALA A 341 7.43 5.93 -18.23
N TYR A 342 6.50 6.83 -18.47
CA TYR A 342 5.29 7.00 -17.68
C TYR A 342 4.10 7.16 -18.62
N ALA A 343 3.01 6.45 -18.33
CA ALA A 343 1.74 6.53 -19.05
C ALA A 343 0.59 6.55 -18.04
N ILE A 344 0.37 7.73 -17.42
CA ILE A 344 -0.60 7.93 -16.35
C ILE A 344 -1.80 8.65 -16.90
N TYR A 345 -2.99 8.11 -16.66
CA TYR A 345 -4.26 8.57 -17.19
C TYR A 345 -5.28 8.83 -16.08
N GLY A 346 -6.25 9.69 -16.37
CA GLY A 346 -7.43 9.93 -15.56
C GLY A 346 -8.69 10.03 -16.43
N ASN A 347 -9.84 10.25 -15.82
CA ASN A 347 -11.10 10.45 -16.55
C ASN A 347 -11.08 11.75 -17.36
N GLU A 348 -11.51 11.72 -18.63
CA GLU A 348 -11.53 12.86 -19.54
C GLU A 348 -12.32 14.05 -19.00
N THR A 349 -13.52 13.78 -18.50
CA THR A 349 -14.50 14.82 -18.10
C THR A 349 -14.29 15.33 -16.68
N SER A 350 -13.39 14.76 -15.90
CA SER A 350 -13.23 15.10 -14.51
C SER A 350 -12.72 16.53 -14.31
N TYR A 351 -13.50 17.37 -13.64
CA TYR A 351 -13.05 18.68 -13.19
C TYR A 351 -11.80 18.57 -12.31
N MET A 352 -11.71 17.55 -11.48
CA MET A 352 -10.56 17.33 -10.60
C MET A 352 -9.32 16.91 -11.37
N THR A 353 -9.45 16.14 -12.45
CA THR A 353 -8.35 15.83 -13.37
C THR A 353 -7.77 17.12 -13.97
N ARG A 354 -8.62 18.04 -14.42
CA ARG A 354 -8.18 19.36 -14.93
C ARG A 354 -7.51 20.21 -13.85
N LYS A 355 -8.05 20.19 -12.63
CA LYS A 355 -7.47 20.88 -11.47
C LYS A 355 -6.10 20.29 -11.14
N TYR A 356 -5.97 18.98 -11.17
CA TYR A 356 -4.73 18.24 -10.91
C TYR A 356 -3.63 18.62 -11.93
N LYS A 357 -3.96 18.63 -13.22
CA LYS A 357 -3.06 19.11 -14.28
C LYS A 357 -2.52 20.51 -13.99
N ARG A 358 -3.38 21.42 -13.55
CA ARG A 358 -3.00 22.80 -13.23
C ARG A 358 -2.07 22.88 -12.02
N ILE A 359 -2.34 22.08 -10.96
CA ILE A 359 -1.54 22.06 -9.75
C ILE A 359 -0.12 21.53 -10.03
N HIS A 360 0.00 20.50 -10.85
CA HIS A 360 1.27 19.84 -11.15
C HIS A 360 1.94 20.33 -12.45
N GLY A 361 1.40 21.37 -13.08
CA GLY A 361 1.98 21.93 -14.31
C GLY A 361 2.01 20.98 -15.50
N ILE A 362 1.12 20.00 -15.52
CA ILE A 362 1.08 18.94 -16.54
C ILE A 362 0.57 19.51 -17.86
N LYS A 363 1.25 19.20 -18.96
CA LYS A 363 0.87 19.64 -20.31
C LYS A 363 -0.51 19.11 -20.68
N ASN A 364 -1.29 19.94 -21.39
CA ASN A 364 -2.53 19.50 -22.01
C ASN A 364 -2.21 18.55 -23.18
N LEU A 365 -2.46 17.28 -22.97
CA LEU A 365 -2.47 16.28 -24.03
C LEU A 365 -3.94 16.02 -24.44
N PRO A 366 -4.22 15.70 -25.72
CA PRO A 366 -5.57 15.32 -26.11
C PRO A 366 -5.99 14.02 -25.40
N PRO A 367 -7.30 13.82 -25.18
CA PRO A 367 -7.80 12.54 -24.73
C PRO A 367 -7.42 11.43 -25.71
N GLU A 368 -7.18 10.24 -25.19
CA GLU A 368 -6.76 9.08 -25.97
C GLU A 368 -7.76 7.94 -25.82
N ASN A 369 -8.07 7.32 -26.94
CA ASN A 369 -8.77 6.06 -26.96
C ASN A 369 -7.80 4.92 -26.58
N ILE A 370 -8.16 4.10 -25.60
CA ILE A 370 -7.36 2.96 -25.17
C ILE A 370 -7.97 1.67 -25.73
N PRO A 371 -7.44 1.13 -26.85
CA PRO A 371 -8.10 0.05 -27.59
C PRO A 371 -8.34 -1.21 -26.77
N PHE A 372 -7.38 -1.60 -25.91
CA PHE A 372 -7.49 -2.79 -25.08
C PHE A 372 -8.41 -2.63 -23.85
N LEU A 373 -8.92 -1.43 -23.61
CA LEU A 373 -9.96 -1.12 -22.61
C LEU A 373 -11.29 -0.79 -23.30
N ASN A 374 -11.73 -1.62 -24.23
CA ASN A 374 -12.99 -1.45 -24.99
C ASN A 374 -13.15 -0.06 -25.61
N ASN A 375 -12.04 0.51 -26.10
CA ASN A 375 -11.99 1.85 -26.64
C ASN A 375 -12.42 2.96 -25.65
N HIS A 376 -12.23 2.75 -24.36
CA HIS A 376 -12.51 3.78 -23.37
C HIS A 376 -11.60 5.00 -23.59
N ILE A 377 -12.19 6.19 -23.48
CA ILE A 377 -11.47 7.46 -23.67
C ILE A 377 -10.93 7.94 -22.33
N LEU A 378 -9.61 8.03 -22.22
CA LEU A 378 -8.91 8.51 -21.04
C LEU A 378 -8.11 9.76 -21.35
N GLN A 379 -7.94 10.58 -20.33
CA GLN A 379 -7.12 11.77 -20.39
C GLN A 379 -5.69 11.47 -19.96
N PRO A 380 -4.68 11.54 -20.86
CA PRO A 380 -3.29 11.45 -20.45
C PRO A 380 -2.94 12.62 -19.51
N LEU A 381 -2.37 12.28 -18.36
CA LEU A 381 -1.86 13.25 -17.39
C LEU A 381 -0.34 13.32 -17.44
N LEU A 382 0.31 12.18 -17.55
CA LEU A 382 1.75 12.09 -17.73
C LEU A 382 2.05 11.00 -18.76
N LYS A 383 2.55 11.41 -19.93
CA LYS A 383 2.97 10.50 -20.98
C LYS A 383 4.32 10.98 -21.52
N GLN A 384 5.39 10.51 -20.88
CA GLN A 384 6.75 10.91 -21.22
C GLN A 384 7.79 9.92 -20.70
N SER A 385 8.98 9.99 -21.29
CA SER A 385 10.17 9.34 -20.72
C SER A 385 10.98 10.36 -19.90
N VAL A 386 11.43 9.92 -18.74
CA VAL A 386 12.30 10.70 -17.84
C VAL A 386 13.64 9.99 -17.72
N THR A 387 14.73 10.73 -17.87
CA THR A 387 16.09 10.21 -17.76
C THR A 387 16.71 10.61 -16.42
N TYR A 388 17.09 9.64 -15.63
CA TYR A 388 17.78 9.82 -14.35
C TYR A 388 19.27 9.50 -14.51
N LYS A 389 20.12 10.53 -14.40
CA LYS A 389 21.57 10.34 -14.48
C LYS A 389 22.12 9.69 -13.21
N PRO A 390 23.16 8.83 -13.32
CA PRO A 390 23.92 8.35 -12.17
C PRO A 390 24.39 9.51 -11.29
N TYR A 391 24.62 9.23 -10.01
CA TYR A 391 25.31 10.20 -9.15
C TYR A 391 26.80 10.22 -9.47
N ASN A 392 27.48 11.36 -9.21
CA ASN A 392 28.92 11.48 -9.41
C ASN A 392 29.74 10.47 -8.58
N ASN A 393 29.19 10.01 -7.47
CA ASN A 393 29.76 8.98 -6.58
C ASN A 393 29.05 7.62 -6.73
N SER A 394 28.40 7.37 -7.86
CA SER A 394 27.86 6.05 -8.17
C SER A 394 28.98 5.00 -8.17
N LEU A 395 28.62 3.76 -7.81
CA LEU A 395 29.52 2.63 -7.94
C LEU A 395 29.84 2.27 -9.41
N ASN A 396 29.11 2.86 -10.36
CA ASN A 396 29.27 2.65 -11.81
C ASN A 396 29.27 1.16 -12.19
N LEU A 397 28.32 0.41 -11.64
CA LEU A 397 28.22 -1.02 -11.87
C LEU A 397 27.63 -1.33 -13.25
N ASN A 398 28.29 -2.29 -13.90
CA ASN A 398 27.76 -2.96 -15.09
C ASN A 398 27.60 -4.45 -14.76
N CYS A 399 26.64 -4.77 -13.89
CA CYS A 399 26.38 -6.11 -13.40
C CYS A 399 24.87 -6.35 -13.29
N LYS A 400 24.47 -7.57 -12.99
CA LYS A 400 23.05 -7.89 -12.79
C LYS A 400 22.48 -7.16 -11.59
N ILE A 401 21.36 -6.44 -11.77
CA ILE A 401 20.57 -5.82 -10.73
C ILE A 401 19.22 -6.52 -10.68
N ILE A 402 18.94 -7.17 -9.56
CA ILE A 402 17.78 -8.02 -9.37
C ILE A 402 16.88 -7.38 -8.31
N THR A 403 15.67 -7.01 -8.69
CA THR A 403 14.65 -6.54 -7.76
C THR A 403 13.82 -7.73 -7.26
N VAL A 404 13.60 -7.81 -5.95
CA VAL A 404 12.87 -8.91 -5.30
C VAL A 404 11.63 -8.38 -4.60
N GLY A 405 10.46 -8.89 -4.96
CA GLY A 405 9.17 -8.54 -4.37
C GLY A 405 8.37 -9.73 -3.91
N ASN A 406 7.29 -9.46 -3.22
CA ASN A 406 6.28 -10.46 -2.91
C ASN A 406 4.87 -9.86 -3.09
N ASP A 407 3.85 -10.64 -2.84
CA ASP A 407 2.44 -10.27 -2.95
C ASP A 407 1.96 -9.16 -1.99
N TYR A 408 2.84 -8.65 -1.12
CA TYR A 408 2.59 -7.52 -0.21
C TYR A 408 3.24 -6.20 -0.66
N VAL A 409 4.00 -6.19 -1.76
CA VAL A 409 4.51 -4.91 -2.27
C VAL A 409 3.37 -4.07 -2.83
N TYR A 410 3.41 -2.77 -2.57
CA TYR A 410 2.33 -1.87 -2.97
C TYR A 410 2.85 -0.48 -3.36
N SER A 411 2.10 0.25 -4.21
CA SER A 411 2.38 1.63 -4.60
C SER A 411 3.81 1.80 -5.10
N SER A 412 4.60 2.72 -4.55
CA SER A 412 6.01 2.95 -4.91
C SER A 412 6.90 1.70 -4.71
N GLY A 413 6.53 0.79 -3.78
CA GLY A 413 7.20 -0.50 -3.63
C GLY A 413 7.08 -1.37 -4.88
N ALA A 414 5.94 -1.35 -5.55
CA ALA A 414 5.69 -2.07 -6.80
C ALA A 414 6.26 -1.30 -8.02
N SER A 415 6.35 0.02 -7.97
CA SER A 415 6.86 0.84 -9.09
C SER A 415 8.32 0.52 -9.47
N ILE A 416 9.12 -0.02 -8.54
CA ILE A 416 10.52 -0.40 -8.81
C ILE A 416 10.63 -1.48 -9.90
N PHE A 417 9.62 -2.36 -10.04
CA PHE A 417 9.64 -3.44 -11.03
C PHE A 417 9.47 -2.94 -12.47
N LYS A 418 9.06 -1.68 -12.65
CA LYS A 418 9.03 -1.05 -13.97
C LYS A 418 10.41 -1.00 -14.62
N VAL A 419 11.49 -0.94 -13.81
CA VAL A 419 12.86 -0.88 -14.34
C VAL A 419 13.19 -2.13 -15.16
N SER A 420 12.87 -3.32 -14.67
CA SER A 420 13.11 -4.57 -15.40
C SER A 420 12.22 -4.70 -16.64
N SER A 421 10.99 -4.15 -16.60
CA SER A 421 10.07 -4.20 -17.74
C SER A 421 10.49 -3.30 -18.92
N PHE A 422 11.31 -2.29 -18.69
CA PHE A 422 11.80 -1.40 -19.76
C PHE A 422 12.86 -2.03 -20.66
N LYS A 423 13.44 -3.20 -20.29
CA LYS A 423 14.45 -3.95 -21.06
C LYS A 423 15.47 -3.07 -21.82
N GLN A 424 15.87 -1.96 -21.23
CA GLN A 424 16.91 -1.10 -21.80
C GLN A 424 18.29 -1.71 -21.62
N ASP A 425 18.39 -2.64 -20.66
CA ASP A 425 19.60 -3.37 -20.33
C ASP A 425 19.21 -4.80 -19.91
N ASP A 426 19.86 -5.79 -20.51
CA ASP A 426 19.72 -7.21 -20.15
C ASP A 426 20.23 -7.51 -18.72
N ASN A 427 20.73 -6.49 -18.01
CA ASN A 427 21.18 -6.60 -16.63
C ASN A 427 20.08 -6.40 -15.58
N PHE A 428 18.89 -5.90 -15.95
CA PHE A 428 17.81 -5.70 -14.98
C PHE A 428 16.85 -6.89 -14.96
N TYR A 429 16.69 -7.48 -13.77
CA TYR A 429 15.81 -8.63 -13.52
C TYR A 429 14.84 -8.34 -12.38
N SER A 430 13.71 -9.01 -12.42
CA SER A 430 12.72 -9.01 -11.35
C SER A 430 12.36 -10.42 -10.91
N ILE A 431 12.27 -10.62 -9.60
CA ILE A 431 11.84 -11.89 -9.00
C ILE A 431 10.72 -11.57 -8.02
N GLY A 432 9.63 -12.32 -8.08
CA GLY A 432 8.57 -12.07 -7.11
C GLY A 432 7.36 -12.99 -7.20
N THR A 433 6.48 -12.82 -6.23
CA THR A 433 5.11 -13.32 -6.29
C THR A 433 4.22 -12.20 -6.81
N PRO A 434 3.45 -12.41 -7.87
CA PRO A 434 2.48 -11.43 -8.33
C PRO A 434 1.51 -11.04 -7.23
N THR A 435 1.25 -9.74 -7.09
CA THR A 435 0.35 -9.24 -6.05
C THR A 435 -1.10 -9.69 -6.26
N GLY A 436 -1.45 -10.08 -7.49
CA GLY A 436 -2.84 -10.37 -7.87
C GLY A 436 -3.78 -9.17 -7.73
N THR A 437 -3.25 -8.01 -7.38
CA THR A 437 -4.00 -6.76 -7.29
C THR A 437 -3.94 -6.01 -8.61
N PHE A 438 -4.97 -5.23 -8.85
CA PHE A 438 -5.03 -4.39 -10.05
C PHE A 438 -4.12 -3.17 -9.93
N LEU A 439 -3.89 -2.51 -11.05
CA LEU A 439 -3.00 -1.35 -11.18
C LEU A 439 -3.17 -0.32 -10.08
N GLY A 440 -2.03 0.20 -9.65
CA GLY A 440 -1.97 1.31 -8.72
C GLY A 440 -2.33 2.66 -9.33
N SER A 441 -2.50 3.65 -8.48
CA SER A 441 -2.59 5.06 -8.86
C SER A 441 -1.21 5.57 -9.30
N GLY A 442 -1.19 6.38 -10.35
CA GLY A 442 0.05 7.03 -10.80
C GLY A 442 0.43 8.26 -9.99
N PHE A 443 -0.53 8.81 -9.22
CA PHE A 443 -0.37 10.01 -8.39
C PHE A 443 -1.11 9.86 -7.07
N ASP A 444 -0.81 10.73 -6.11
CA ASP A 444 -1.50 10.81 -4.84
C ASP A 444 -3.01 11.04 -5.01
N GLY A 445 -3.79 10.56 -4.06
CA GLY A 445 -5.23 10.76 -4.02
C GLY A 445 -5.63 12.24 -3.86
N ILE A 446 -6.86 12.55 -4.24
CA ILE A 446 -7.46 13.88 -4.06
C ILE A 446 -8.46 13.82 -2.92
N ASN A 447 -8.33 14.75 -1.97
CA ASN A 447 -9.19 14.82 -0.80
C ASN A 447 -10.49 15.57 -1.10
N PHE A 448 -11.58 15.05 -0.57
CA PHE A 448 -12.92 15.59 -0.61
C PHE A 448 -13.54 15.60 0.79
N GLU A 449 -14.63 16.37 0.95
CA GLU A 449 -15.42 16.43 2.17
C GLU A 449 -16.90 16.41 1.82
N LEU A 450 -17.68 15.55 2.50
CA LEU A 450 -19.12 15.51 2.33
C LEU A 450 -19.78 16.79 2.85
N PRO A 451 -20.81 17.31 2.14
CA PRO A 451 -21.40 18.63 2.45
C PRO A 451 -21.94 18.77 3.86
N TYR A 452 -22.62 17.76 4.39
CA TYR A 452 -23.35 17.82 5.67
C TYR A 452 -22.65 17.08 6.80
N SER A 453 -22.28 15.81 6.61
CA SER A 453 -21.60 15.00 7.62
C SER A 453 -20.16 15.43 7.88
N LYS A 454 -19.56 16.17 6.95
CA LYS A 454 -18.15 16.58 7.00
C LYS A 454 -17.15 15.41 6.99
N ILE A 455 -17.62 14.24 6.60
CA ILE A 455 -16.74 13.08 6.40
C ILE A 455 -15.75 13.40 5.28
N GLN A 456 -14.46 13.30 5.59
CA GLN A 456 -13.38 13.50 4.64
C GLN A 456 -12.94 12.15 4.06
N PHE A 457 -12.65 12.13 2.79
CA PHE A 457 -12.19 10.94 2.06
C PHE A 457 -11.25 11.34 0.93
N THR A 458 -10.46 10.37 0.47
CA THR A 458 -9.58 10.54 -0.69
C THR A 458 -10.01 9.60 -1.81
N ILE A 459 -9.81 10.02 -3.06
CA ILE A 459 -10.06 9.22 -4.26
C ILE A 459 -8.80 9.22 -5.11
N ALA A 460 -8.38 8.04 -5.59
CA ALA A 460 -7.36 7.91 -6.63
C ALA A 460 -7.88 8.42 -7.98
N PRO A 461 -7.34 9.54 -8.50
CA PRO A 461 -7.86 10.16 -9.72
C PRO A 461 -7.22 9.60 -10.99
N THR A 462 -6.27 8.66 -10.85
CA THR A 462 -5.42 8.22 -11.95
C THR A 462 -5.20 6.72 -11.94
N ILE A 463 -4.97 6.17 -13.13
CA ILE A 463 -4.44 4.83 -13.34
C ILE A 463 -3.09 4.91 -14.05
N ASP A 464 -2.22 3.98 -13.76
CA ASP A 464 -0.91 3.85 -14.39
C ASP A 464 -0.94 2.72 -15.42
N LEU A 465 -0.96 3.10 -16.70
CA LEU A 465 -0.94 2.18 -17.84
C LEU A 465 0.47 2.04 -18.44
N THR A 466 1.51 2.40 -17.71
CA THR A 466 2.88 2.27 -18.17
C THR A 466 3.19 0.82 -18.55
N ASN A 467 3.63 0.58 -19.78
CA ASN A 467 3.89 -0.75 -20.34
C ASN A 467 2.70 -1.71 -20.37
N SER A 468 1.46 -1.19 -20.30
CA SER A 468 0.24 -1.98 -20.44
C SER A 468 -0.27 -1.90 -21.87
N TYR A 469 -0.39 -3.03 -22.54
CA TYR A 469 -0.85 -3.17 -23.93
C TYR A 469 -2.07 -4.10 -24.03
N SER A 470 -2.42 -4.75 -22.93
CA SER A 470 -3.53 -5.69 -22.84
C SER A 470 -4.14 -5.67 -21.44
N ILE A 471 -5.34 -6.23 -21.30
CA ILE A 471 -5.99 -6.42 -19.98
C ILE A 471 -5.11 -7.29 -19.06
N SER A 472 -4.43 -8.32 -19.60
CA SER A 472 -3.56 -9.17 -18.81
C SER A 472 -2.35 -8.44 -18.24
N ASP A 473 -1.88 -7.35 -18.88
CA ASP A 473 -0.78 -6.54 -18.37
C ASP A 473 -1.20 -5.72 -17.14
N ILE A 474 -2.50 -5.44 -17.04
CA ILE A 474 -3.10 -4.69 -15.93
C ILE A 474 -3.38 -5.60 -14.73
N MET A 475 -3.78 -6.85 -14.98
CA MET A 475 -4.26 -7.76 -13.95
C MET A 475 -3.15 -8.35 -13.08
N GLN A 476 -1.91 -8.33 -13.55
CA GLN A 476 -0.84 -9.06 -12.89
C GLN A 476 0.52 -8.39 -13.09
N ASP A 477 1.26 -8.22 -11.99
CA ASP A 477 2.66 -7.85 -12.08
C ASP A 477 3.45 -8.93 -12.82
N LYS A 478 4.27 -8.52 -13.78
CA LYS A 478 5.13 -9.42 -14.54
C LYS A 478 6.51 -9.43 -13.90
N TYR A 479 6.93 -10.60 -13.45
CA TYR A 479 8.28 -10.86 -12.99
C TYR A 479 9.01 -11.73 -14.01
N ASP A 480 10.31 -11.52 -14.19
CA ASP A 480 11.16 -12.39 -15.03
C ASP A 480 11.23 -13.80 -14.43
N VAL A 481 11.21 -13.87 -13.08
CA VAL A 481 11.10 -15.14 -12.35
C VAL A 481 9.98 -15.05 -11.33
N THR A 482 8.92 -15.82 -11.54
CA THR A 482 7.78 -15.88 -10.61
C THR A 482 8.04 -16.95 -9.55
N ILE A 483 7.91 -16.56 -8.28
CA ILE A 483 8.03 -17.43 -7.11
C ILE A 483 6.68 -17.49 -6.40
N PHE A 484 6.17 -18.69 -6.18
CA PHE A 484 5.02 -18.94 -5.31
C PHE A 484 5.52 -19.77 -4.12
N PRO A 485 5.68 -19.16 -2.92
CA PRO A 485 6.05 -19.91 -1.73
C PRO A 485 5.00 -20.98 -1.43
N ASN A 486 5.45 -22.19 -1.21
CA ASN A 486 4.59 -23.30 -0.83
C ASN A 486 4.50 -23.43 0.71
N LEU A 487 3.69 -24.35 1.19
CA LEU A 487 3.50 -24.57 2.62
C LEU A 487 4.82 -24.90 3.35
N ASN A 488 5.74 -25.64 2.71
CA ASN A 488 7.03 -25.98 3.31
C ASN A 488 7.92 -24.75 3.50
N ASP A 489 7.91 -23.80 2.56
CA ASP A 489 8.65 -22.54 2.68
C ASP A 489 8.17 -21.75 3.92
N TYR A 490 6.85 -21.71 4.16
CA TYR A 490 6.30 -21.10 5.37
C TYR A 490 6.67 -21.87 6.64
N LYS A 491 6.63 -23.21 6.62
CA LYS A 491 7.06 -24.04 7.76
C LYS A 491 8.51 -23.75 8.13
N ILE A 492 9.41 -23.75 7.16
CA ILE A 492 10.82 -23.43 7.37
C ILE A 492 10.97 -22.02 7.93
N ARG A 493 10.26 -21.04 7.37
CA ARG A 493 10.32 -19.65 7.81
C ARG A 493 9.88 -19.48 9.27
N TYR A 494 8.81 -20.14 9.69
CA TYR A 494 8.26 -20.01 11.04
C TYR A 494 8.97 -20.89 12.09
N SER A 495 9.68 -21.94 11.68
CA SER A 495 10.48 -22.78 12.58
C SER A 495 11.97 -22.39 12.64
N TYR A 496 12.39 -21.35 11.91
CA TYR A 496 13.77 -20.91 11.93
C TYR A 496 14.14 -20.25 13.24
N ILE A 497 15.21 -20.74 13.90
CA ILE A 497 15.75 -20.15 15.12
C ILE A 497 16.63 -18.96 14.74
N GLY A 498 16.14 -17.75 15.00
CA GLY A 498 16.83 -16.51 14.68
C GLY A 498 16.05 -15.59 13.74
N ASN A 499 16.73 -14.57 13.20
CA ASN A 499 16.08 -13.58 12.35
C ASN A 499 15.98 -14.06 10.89
N VAL A 500 14.76 -14.16 10.36
CA VAL A 500 14.46 -14.54 8.96
C VAL A 500 14.94 -13.51 7.92
N TRP A 501 15.45 -12.39 8.35
CA TRP A 501 16.13 -11.40 7.51
C TRP A 501 17.65 -11.44 7.66
N SER A 502 18.20 -12.44 8.36
CA SER A 502 19.64 -12.68 8.42
C SER A 502 20.15 -13.20 7.08
N LYS A 503 21.42 -12.93 6.79
CA LYS A 503 22.09 -13.50 5.61
C LYS A 503 21.97 -15.02 5.57
N ASP A 504 22.17 -15.70 6.73
CA ASP A 504 22.08 -17.15 6.82
C ASP A 504 20.72 -17.67 6.36
N PHE A 505 19.63 -17.13 6.89
CA PHE A 505 18.29 -17.53 6.44
C PHE A 505 18.08 -17.23 4.97
N LEU A 506 18.39 -16.01 4.53
CA LEU A 506 18.15 -15.53 3.17
C LEU A 506 18.86 -16.36 2.12
N THR A 507 20.12 -16.78 2.38
CA THR A 507 20.90 -17.52 1.40
C THR A 507 20.66 -19.04 1.41
N ASN A 508 20.19 -19.62 2.52
CA ASN A 508 20.03 -21.06 2.66
C ASN A 508 18.57 -21.54 2.58
N TYR A 509 17.59 -20.67 2.93
CA TYR A 509 16.20 -21.11 3.11
C TYR A 509 15.18 -20.26 2.36
N ASP A 510 15.53 -19.02 2.00
CA ASP A 510 14.57 -18.09 1.38
C ASP A 510 14.47 -18.33 -0.13
N PRO A 511 13.30 -18.78 -0.66
CA PRO A 511 13.20 -19.16 -2.07
C PRO A 511 13.42 -17.99 -3.03
N TYR A 512 13.11 -16.76 -2.63
CA TYR A 512 13.32 -15.58 -3.47
C TYR A 512 14.81 -15.26 -3.63
N ILE A 513 15.53 -15.21 -2.51
CA ILE A 513 16.95 -14.84 -2.51
C ILE A 513 17.81 -15.98 -3.11
N ILE A 514 17.48 -17.24 -2.82
CA ILE A 514 18.16 -18.39 -3.44
C ILE A 514 18.05 -18.33 -4.98
N ASN A 515 16.87 -17.99 -5.51
CA ASN A 515 16.71 -17.84 -6.96
C ASN A 515 17.42 -16.59 -7.48
N ALA A 516 17.42 -15.48 -6.76
CA ALA A 516 18.19 -14.28 -7.12
C ALA A 516 19.70 -14.55 -7.18
N LEU A 517 20.22 -15.36 -6.28
CA LEU A 517 21.64 -15.74 -6.28
C LEU A 517 22.04 -16.65 -7.46
N LYS A 518 21.10 -17.40 -8.03
CA LYS A 518 21.35 -18.28 -9.20
C LYS A 518 21.38 -17.52 -10.54
N LEU A 519 20.68 -16.36 -10.67
CA LEU A 519 20.76 -15.49 -11.83
C LEU A 519 22.15 -14.85 -11.97
#